data_7020924c87fbb55fc39e7909b3b9d233
#
_entry.id   7020924c87fbb55fc39e7909b3b9d233
#
_cell.length_a   1.000
_cell.length_b   1.000
_cell.length_c   1.000
_cell.angle_alpha   90.00
_cell.angle_beta   90.00
_cell.angle_gamma   90.00
#
_symmetry.space_group_name_H-M   'P 1'
#
loop_
_entity.id
_entity.type
_entity.pdbx_description
1 polymer ?
#
loop_
_entity_poly.entity_id
_entity_poly.type
_entity_poly.pdbx_seq_one_letter_code
_entity_poly.pdbx_strand_id
1 'polypeptide(L)'
;VVKVKNWLDKIPSNCKVRLDPNGSFSTPELMIWLDEFKDEDRIEFIEQPLPDSKRQELFKLSHVSPVPLAIDETVVAMGGPRNALENGWNGFYVIKPTLLNDWPSVLNFVFKMPGHSVISTVFESPFGFEAILRMCKHSRLESGVSRDIFKHLDSELVSHHEKQLFSPSVSVQELDKLWHRSL
;
A
#
# COMPACT_ATOMS: atom_id res chain seq x y z
N VAL A 1 11.08 8.68 -16.89
CA VAL A 1 12.38 8.53 -16.22
C VAL A 1 12.98 9.90 -15.88
N VAL A 2 13.36 10.76 -16.86
CA VAL A 2 14.10 12.03 -16.61
C VAL A 2 13.44 12.93 -15.55
N LYS A 3 12.11 13.12 -15.62
CA LYS A 3 11.37 13.95 -14.64
C LYS A 3 11.50 13.39 -13.23
N VAL A 4 11.47 12.07 -13.07
CA VAL A 4 11.57 11.42 -11.75
C VAL A 4 13.00 11.54 -11.22
N LYS A 5 14.02 11.36 -12.03
CA LYS A 5 15.42 11.59 -11.62
C LYS A 5 15.63 13.04 -11.13
N ASN A 6 15.18 14.03 -11.89
CA ASN A 6 15.24 15.43 -11.51
C ASN A 6 14.46 15.76 -10.22
N TRP A 7 13.43 15.00 -9.91
CA TRP A 7 12.66 15.13 -8.68
C TRP A 7 13.40 14.46 -7.50
N LEU A 8 13.97 13.29 -7.71
CA LEU A 8 14.79 12.58 -6.72
C LEU A 8 15.97 13.44 -6.24
N ASP A 9 16.60 14.22 -7.13
CA ASP A 9 17.69 15.14 -6.79
C ASP A 9 17.26 16.25 -5.79
N LYS A 10 15.96 16.51 -5.66
CA LYS A 10 15.42 17.57 -4.80
C LYS A 10 14.92 17.07 -3.45
N ILE A 11 14.82 15.78 -3.25
CA ILE A 11 14.37 15.19 -1.98
C ILE A 11 15.58 14.76 -1.14
N PRO A 12 15.45 14.74 0.19
CA PRO A 12 16.53 14.30 1.09
C PRO A 12 16.97 12.86 0.77
N SER A 13 18.28 12.62 0.87
CA SER A 13 18.88 11.30 0.54
C SER A 13 18.42 10.16 1.45
N ASN A 14 17.91 10.47 2.63
CA ASN A 14 17.38 9.48 3.58
C ASN A 14 15.89 9.14 3.35
N CYS A 15 15.23 9.78 2.38
CA CYS A 15 13.85 9.46 2.03
C CYS A 15 13.78 8.24 1.11
N LYS A 16 12.88 7.32 1.40
CA LYS A 16 12.50 6.25 0.47
C LYS A 16 11.36 6.73 -0.43
N VAL A 17 11.34 6.25 -1.65
CA VAL A 17 10.38 6.63 -2.69
C VAL A 17 9.70 5.40 -3.24
N ARG A 18 8.41 5.45 -3.37
CA ARG A 18 7.58 4.47 -4.06
C ARG A 18 7.09 5.08 -5.36
N LEU A 19 7.28 4.38 -6.45
CA LEU A 19 6.82 4.81 -7.76
C LEU A 19 5.57 4.00 -8.10
N ASP A 20 4.48 4.69 -8.43
CA ASP A 20 3.21 4.03 -8.74
C ASP A 20 2.72 4.45 -10.14
N PRO A 21 3.03 3.67 -11.16
CA PRO A 21 2.50 3.87 -12.50
C PRO A 21 1.06 3.35 -12.69
N ASN A 22 0.42 2.77 -11.68
CA ASN A 22 -0.97 2.29 -11.74
C ASN A 22 -1.26 1.38 -12.95
N GLY A 23 -0.41 0.39 -13.19
CA GLY A 23 -0.59 -0.57 -14.28
C GLY A 23 -0.43 0.00 -15.69
N SER A 24 0.12 1.20 -15.84
CA SER A 24 0.16 1.90 -17.12
C SER A 24 1.33 1.50 -18.02
N PHE A 25 2.33 0.80 -17.50
CA PHE A 25 3.49 0.43 -18.31
C PHE A 25 3.22 -0.77 -19.21
N SER A 26 3.82 -0.74 -20.39
CA SER A 26 4.12 -1.94 -21.16
C SER A 26 5.37 -2.64 -20.57
N THR A 27 5.55 -3.92 -20.90
CA THR A 27 6.73 -4.66 -20.43
C THR A 27 8.06 -4.02 -20.89
N PRO A 28 8.21 -3.54 -22.15
CA PRO A 28 9.41 -2.82 -22.54
C PRO A 28 9.66 -1.51 -21.74
N GLU A 29 8.59 -0.76 -21.46
CA GLU A 29 8.71 0.45 -20.62
C GLU A 29 9.17 0.10 -19.21
N LEU A 30 8.59 -0.92 -18.59
CA LEU A 30 9.04 -1.39 -17.29
C LEU A 30 10.53 -1.75 -17.29
N MET A 31 11.00 -2.48 -18.32
CA MET A 31 12.42 -2.85 -18.42
C MET A 31 13.34 -1.64 -18.49
N ILE A 32 12.94 -0.58 -19.19
CA ILE A 32 13.68 0.69 -19.23
C ILE A 32 13.75 1.31 -17.82
N TRP A 33 12.63 1.31 -17.08
CA TRP A 33 12.60 1.86 -15.72
C TRP A 33 13.45 1.03 -14.76
N LEU A 34 13.43 -0.29 -14.86
CA LEU A 34 14.25 -1.17 -14.01
C LEU A 34 15.74 -0.96 -14.25
N ASP A 35 16.17 -0.79 -15.52
CA ASP A 35 17.58 -0.52 -15.84
C ASP A 35 18.03 0.86 -15.36
N GLU A 36 17.17 1.88 -15.54
CA GLU A 36 17.48 3.27 -15.17
C GLU A 36 17.56 3.52 -13.65
N PHE A 37 16.86 2.71 -12.86
CA PHE A 37 16.82 2.85 -11.39
C PHE A 37 17.47 1.69 -10.63
N LYS A 38 18.17 0.79 -11.29
CA LYS A 38 18.82 -0.38 -10.66
C LYS A 38 19.84 -0.02 -9.57
N ASP A 39 20.46 1.15 -9.67
CA ASP A 39 21.47 1.66 -8.75
C ASP A 39 20.94 2.79 -7.85
N GLU A 40 19.62 3.00 -7.82
CA GLU A 40 18.97 4.06 -7.02
C GLU A 40 18.37 3.48 -5.74
N ASP A 41 19.14 3.40 -4.69
CA ASP A 41 18.76 2.80 -3.39
C ASP A 41 17.58 3.49 -2.69
N ARG A 42 17.20 4.70 -3.11
CA ARG A 42 16.04 5.39 -2.54
C ARG A 42 14.72 4.87 -3.07
N ILE A 43 14.71 4.16 -4.20
CA ILE A 43 13.48 3.51 -4.68
C ILE A 43 13.20 2.30 -3.81
N GLU A 44 12.16 2.39 -2.99
CA GLU A 44 11.74 1.28 -2.15
C GLU A 44 11.10 0.17 -2.98
N PHE A 45 10.24 0.55 -3.93
CA PHE A 45 9.68 -0.35 -4.95
C PHE A 45 8.96 0.43 -6.07
N ILE A 46 8.68 -0.26 -7.17
CA ILE A 46 7.73 0.18 -8.20
C ILE A 46 6.44 -0.60 -8.01
N GLU A 47 5.36 0.11 -7.68
CA GLU A 47 4.04 -0.42 -7.38
C GLU A 47 3.23 -0.62 -8.66
N GLN A 48 2.59 -1.79 -8.79
CA GLN A 48 1.72 -2.18 -9.90
C GLN A 48 2.17 -1.63 -11.27
N PRO A 49 3.40 -1.94 -11.72
CA PRO A 49 3.91 -1.34 -12.96
C PRO A 49 3.17 -1.83 -14.21
N LEU A 50 2.76 -3.09 -14.22
CA LEU A 50 1.99 -3.68 -15.32
C LEU A 50 0.52 -3.87 -14.95
N PRO A 51 -0.41 -3.82 -15.91
CA PRO A 51 -1.81 -4.12 -15.66
C PRO A 51 -1.98 -5.59 -15.21
N ASP A 52 -3.03 -5.88 -14.43
CA ASP A 52 -3.31 -7.23 -13.92
C ASP A 52 -3.43 -8.29 -15.02
N SER A 53 -3.84 -7.93 -16.22
CA SER A 53 -3.85 -8.83 -17.38
C SER A 53 -2.46 -9.39 -17.73
N LYS A 54 -1.39 -8.74 -17.27
CA LYS A 54 0.02 -9.15 -17.44
C LYS A 54 0.65 -9.67 -16.14
N ARG A 55 -0.16 -10.09 -15.15
CA ARG A 55 0.33 -10.55 -13.85
C ARG A 55 1.37 -11.66 -13.94
N GLN A 56 1.24 -12.58 -14.90
CA GLN A 56 2.21 -13.67 -15.07
C GLN A 56 3.61 -13.18 -15.48
N GLU A 57 3.67 -12.14 -16.32
CA GLU A 57 4.93 -11.49 -16.67
C GLU A 57 5.51 -10.77 -15.46
N LEU A 58 4.67 -10.01 -14.74
CA LEU A 58 5.06 -9.28 -13.54
C LEU A 58 5.59 -10.22 -12.46
N PHE A 59 4.96 -11.39 -12.26
CA PHE A 59 5.40 -12.40 -11.31
C PHE A 59 6.77 -12.97 -11.66
N LYS A 60 7.02 -13.28 -12.94
CA LYS A 60 8.34 -13.71 -13.39
C LYS A 60 9.39 -12.64 -13.17
N LEU A 61 9.07 -11.38 -13.45
CA LEU A 61 9.99 -10.26 -13.23
C LEU A 61 10.30 -10.03 -11.76
N SER A 62 9.39 -10.30 -10.82
CA SER A 62 9.64 -10.12 -9.39
C SER A 62 10.79 -10.96 -8.83
N HIS A 63 11.17 -12.05 -9.51
CA HIS A 63 12.27 -12.91 -9.10
C HIS A 63 13.65 -12.44 -9.59
N VAL A 64 13.69 -11.58 -10.60
CA VAL A 64 14.96 -11.19 -11.26
C VAL A 64 15.12 -9.68 -11.37
N SER A 65 14.14 -8.93 -10.94
CA SER A 65 14.15 -7.47 -11.01
C SER A 65 15.26 -6.87 -10.12
N PRO A 66 16.09 -5.96 -10.64
CA PRO A 66 17.08 -5.25 -9.83
C PRO A 66 16.45 -4.19 -8.91
N VAL A 67 15.23 -3.73 -9.24
CA VAL A 67 14.45 -2.81 -8.41
C VAL A 67 13.29 -3.60 -7.81
N PRO A 68 13.02 -3.50 -6.51
CA PRO A 68 11.89 -4.21 -5.90
C PRO A 68 10.56 -3.83 -6.56
N LEU A 69 9.66 -4.79 -6.68
CA LEU A 69 8.32 -4.61 -7.25
C LEU A 69 7.25 -4.81 -6.18
N ALA A 70 6.14 -4.10 -6.31
CA ALA A 70 4.95 -4.28 -5.48
C ALA A 70 3.71 -4.52 -6.35
N ILE A 71 2.71 -5.21 -5.81
CA ILE A 71 1.39 -5.37 -6.41
C ILE A 71 0.32 -4.72 -5.51
N ASP A 72 -0.66 -4.06 -6.14
CA ASP A 72 -1.83 -3.42 -5.51
C ASP A 72 -3.12 -4.02 -6.09
N GLU A 73 -3.54 -3.58 -7.27
CA GLU A 73 -4.78 -4.07 -7.90
C GLU A 73 -4.74 -5.58 -8.13
N THR A 74 -3.57 -6.14 -8.39
CA THR A 74 -3.39 -7.59 -8.53
C THR A 74 -3.69 -8.32 -7.21
N VAL A 75 -3.39 -7.74 -6.04
CA VAL A 75 -3.77 -8.32 -4.74
C VAL A 75 -5.29 -8.47 -4.65
N VAL A 76 -6.01 -7.43 -5.02
CA VAL A 76 -7.50 -7.43 -5.01
C VAL A 76 -8.04 -8.41 -6.04
N ALA A 77 -7.53 -8.37 -7.27
CA ALA A 77 -7.96 -9.25 -8.36
C ALA A 77 -7.75 -10.74 -8.05
N MET A 78 -6.75 -11.06 -7.24
CA MET A 78 -6.49 -12.42 -6.78
C MET A 78 -7.25 -12.81 -5.50
N GLY A 79 -8.04 -11.90 -4.92
CA GLY A 79 -8.80 -12.14 -3.69
C GLY A 79 -7.96 -12.14 -2.42
N GLY A 80 -6.73 -11.58 -2.47
CA GLY A 80 -5.88 -11.35 -1.31
C GLY A 80 -4.41 -11.71 -1.51
N PRO A 81 -3.55 -11.22 -0.60
CA PRO A 81 -2.10 -11.35 -0.74
C PRO A 81 -1.60 -12.80 -0.61
N ARG A 82 -2.31 -13.66 0.14
CA ARG A 82 -1.98 -15.08 0.25
C ARG A 82 -2.05 -15.77 -1.11
N ASN A 83 -3.10 -15.52 -1.88
CA ASN A 83 -3.25 -16.12 -3.20
C ASN A 83 -2.12 -15.68 -4.15
N ALA A 84 -1.70 -14.42 -4.08
CA ALA A 84 -0.56 -13.96 -4.87
C ALA A 84 0.75 -14.68 -4.47
N LEU A 85 1.01 -14.84 -3.16
CA LEU A 85 2.16 -15.60 -2.66
C LEU A 85 2.14 -17.06 -3.15
N GLU A 86 1.01 -17.74 -3.01
CA GLU A 86 0.84 -19.15 -3.44
C GLU A 86 0.99 -19.34 -4.95
N ASN A 87 0.73 -18.29 -5.73
CA ASN A 87 0.95 -18.26 -7.18
C ASN A 87 2.34 -17.75 -7.60
N GLY A 88 3.28 -17.59 -6.64
CA GLY A 88 4.68 -17.32 -6.92
C GLY A 88 5.06 -15.85 -6.98
N TRP A 89 4.24 -14.92 -6.44
CA TRP A 89 4.67 -13.53 -6.29
C TRP A 89 5.83 -13.43 -5.28
N ASN A 90 6.90 -12.73 -5.66
CA ASN A 90 8.10 -12.53 -4.85
C ASN A 90 8.46 -11.04 -4.76
N GLY A 91 7.59 -10.25 -4.13
CA GLY A 91 7.77 -8.80 -3.96
C GLY A 91 6.96 -8.27 -2.81
N PHE A 92 6.70 -6.98 -2.84
CA PHE A 92 5.88 -6.29 -1.85
C PHE A 92 4.38 -6.38 -2.19
N TYR A 93 3.56 -6.21 -1.17
CA TYR A 93 2.09 -6.24 -1.26
C TYR A 93 1.55 -4.92 -0.72
N VAL A 94 0.92 -4.13 -1.57
CA VAL A 94 0.09 -3.00 -1.13
C VAL A 94 -1.31 -3.55 -0.86
N ILE A 95 -1.71 -3.49 0.37
CA ILE A 95 -2.92 -4.16 0.86
C ILE A 95 -3.94 -3.10 1.24
N LYS A 96 -5.08 -3.10 0.55
CA LYS A 96 -6.26 -2.28 0.83
C LYS A 96 -7.32 -3.16 1.49
N PRO A 97 -7.33 -3.31 2.82
CA PRO A 97 -8.11 -4.34 3.50
C PRO A 97 -9.61 -4.26 3.21
N THR A 98 -10.14 -3.05 3.03
CA THR A 98 -11.57 -2.82 2.74
C THR A 98 -12.02 -3.32 1.38
N LEU A 99 -11.10 -3.59 0.46
CA LEU A 99 -11.40 -4.23 -0.83
C LEU A 99 -11.32 -5.77 -0.77
N LEU A 100 -11.00 -6.33 0.39
CA LEU A 100 -10.82 -7.75 0.59
C LEU A 100 -11.88 -8.30 1.57
N ASN A 101 -12.43 -9.47 1.28
CA ASN A 101 -13.56 -10.03 2.04
C ASN A 101 -13.15 -10.74 3.35
N ASP A 102 -11.89 -11.17 3.46
CA ASP A 102 -11.39 -11.97 4.58
C ASP A 102 -10.32 -11.22 5.38
N TRP A 103 -10.75 -10.30 6.22
CA TRP A 103 -9.88 -9.52 7.09
C TRP A 103 -9.03 -10.35 8.05
N PRO A 104 -9.52 -11.43 8.69
CA PRO A 104 -8.70 -12.30 9.52
C PRO A 104 -7.53 -12.92 8.74
N SER A 105 -7.77 -13.38 7.52
CA SER A 105 -6.72 -13.93 6.65
C SER A 105 -5.69 -12.86 6.25
N VAL A 106 -6.17 -11.66 5.90
CA VAL A 106 -5.31 -10.51 5.58
C VAL A 106 -4.43 -10.15 6.78
N LEU A 107 -5.01 -10.02 7.96
CA LEU A 107 -4.27 -9.70 9.18
C LEU A 107 -3.21 -10.76 9.50
N ASN A 108 -3.58 -12.04 9.40
CA ASN A 108 -2.63 -13.14 9.60
C ASN A 108 -1.49 -13.12 8.56
N PHE A 109 -1.77 -12.72 7.32
CA PHE A 109 -0.73 -12.53 6.30
C PHE A 109 0.24 -11.42 6.69
N VAL A 110 -0.28 -10.25 7.10
CA VAL A 110 0.55 -9.11 7.54
C VAL A 110 1.44 -9.50 8.72
N PHE A 111 0.93 -10.26 9.69
CA PHE A 111 1.73 -10.77 10.82
C PHE A 111 2.88 -11.69 10.37
N LYS A 112 2.66 -12.49 9.32
CA LYS A 112 3.67 -13.42 8.81
C LYS A 112 4.68 -12.76 7.88
N MET A 113 4.26 -11.72 7.17
CA MET A 113 5.04 -11.00 6.15
C MET A 113 5.14 -9.49 6.42
N PRO A 114 5.49 -9.07 7.67
CA PRO A 114 5.42 -7.67 8.05
C PRO A 114 6.40 -6.77 7.28
N GLY A 115 7.50 -7.32 6.79
CA GLY A 115 8.49 -6.61 5.98
C GLY A 115 8.19 -6.55 4.48
N HIS A 116 7.06 -7.12 4.04
CA HIS A 116 6.63 -7.11 2.64
C HIS A 116 5.21 -6.55 2.48
N SER A 117 4.54 -6.25 3.57
CA SER A 117 3.15 -5.77 3.58
C SER A 117 3.10 -4.26 3.82
N VAL A 118 2.56 -3.53 2.87
CA VAL A 118 2.22 -2.10 3.01
C VAL A 118 0.71 -2.00 3.16
N ILE A 119 0.25 -1.45 4.26
CA ILE A 119 -1.17 -1.20 4.44
C ILE A 119 -1.52 0.13 3.79
N SER A 120 -2.58 0.14 3.01
CA SER A 120 -3.05 1.33 2.28
C SER A 120 -4.55 1.53 2.47
N THR A 121 -5.01 2.72 2.13
CA THR A 121 -6.42 3.13 2.22
C THR A 121 -7.02 3.33 0.83
N VAL A 122 -8.35 3.33 0.79
CA VAL A 122 -9.17 3.82 -0.30
C VAL A 122 -10.08 4.95 0.23
N PHE A 123 -11.39 4.84 0.08
CA PHE A 123 -12.37 5.84 0.54
C PHE A 123 -13.17 5.30 1.75
N GLU A 124 -12.47 4.90 2.81
CA GLU A 124 -13.09 4.33 3.99
C GLU A 124 -13.93 5.37 4.76
N SER A 125 -14.99 4.87 5.41
CA SER A 125 -15.64 5.62 6.48
C SER A 125 -14.64 5.89 7.63
N PRO A 126 -14.91 6.85 8.53
CA PRO A 126 -14.06 7.07 9.71
C PRO A 126 -13.81 5.79 10.52
N PHE A 127 -14.80 4.91 10.65
CA PHE A 127 -14.68 3.64 11.36
C PHE A 127 -13.78 2.64 10.62
N GLY A 128 -13.94 2.53 9.30
CA GLY A 128 -13.08 1.69 8.46
C GLY A 128 -11.63 2.16 8.50
N PHE A 129 -11.40 3.46 8.42
CA PHE A 129 -10.06 4.04 8.52
C PHE A 129 -9.41 3.76 9.88
N GLU A 130 -10.15 3.88 10.98
CA GLU A 130 -9.66 3.55 12.32
C GLU A 130 -9.26 2.06 12.43
N ALA A 131 -10.02 1.17 11.80
CA ALA A 131 -9.68 -0.26 11.75
C ALA A 131 -8.37 -0.50 10.97
N ILE A 132 -8.18 0.21 9.85
CA ILE A 132 -6.93 0.15 9.06
C ILE A 132 -5.74 0.66 9.85
N LEU A 133 -5.87 1.78 10.58
CA LEU A 133 -4.80 2.29 11.45
C LEU A 133 -4.35 1.26 12.49
N ARG A 134 -5.28 0.43 13.01
CA ARG A 134 -4.93 -0.67 13.91
C ARG A 134 -4.12 -1.76 13.19
N MET A 135 -4.45 -2.05 11.94
CA MET A 135 -3.71 -3.03 11.14
C MET A 135 -2.31 -2.53 10.79
N CYS A 136 -2.12 -1.23 10.55
CA CYS A 136 -0.81 -0.62 10.25
C CYS A 136 0.27 -0.93 11.29
N LYS A 137 -0.11 -1.08 12.57
CA LYS A 137 0.83 -1.42 13.65
C LYS A 137 1.53 -2.76 13.48
N HIS A 138 1.03 -3.63 12.61
CA HIS A 138 1.56 -4.96 12.38
C HIS A 138 2.45 -5.04 11.13
N SER A 139 2.48 -4.00 10.31
CA SER A 139 3.47 -3.84 9.24
C SER A 139 4.77 -3.26 9.79
N ARG A 140 5.90 -3.61 9.17
CA ARG A 140 7.20 -2.98 9.42
C ARG A 140 7.53 -1.89 8.40
N LEU A 141 6.72 -1.77 7.36
CA LEU A 141 6.86 -0.76 6.33
C LEU A 141 5.93 0.42 6.63
N GLU A 142 6.34 1.59 6.20
CA GLU A 142 5.49 2.78 6.26
C GLU A 142 4.19 2.55 5.49
N SER A 143 3.07 2.83 6.14
CA SER A 143 1.74 2.62 5.57
C SER A 143 1.35 3.77 4.64
N GLY A 144 0.65 3.45 3.55
CA GLY A 144 0.11 4.43 2.60
C GLY A 144 -1.29 4.89 2.99
N VAL A 145 -1.42 5.55 4.15
CA VAL A 145 -2.73 5.95 4.69
C VAL A 145 -2.91 7.47 4.69
N SER A 146 -4.02 7.95 4.13
CA SER A 146 -4.39 9.35 4.09
C SER A 146 -5.90 9.55 4.12
N ARG A 147 -6.35 10.67 4.68
CA ARG A 147 -7.73 11.14 4.63
C ARG A 147 -7.85 12.58 4.11
N ASP A 148 -6.86 13.06 3.42
CA ASP A 148 -6.81 14.46 2.96
C ASP A 148 -8.02 14.89 2.14
N ILE A 149 -8.58 13.98 1.34
CA ILE A 149 -9.79 14.23 0.55
C ILE A 149 -11.06 14.38 1.40
N PHE A 150 -11.04 13.94 2.66
CA PHE A 150 -12.17 13.97 3.59
C PHE A 150 -12.02 15.04 4.68
N LYS A 151 -11.04 15.95 4.58
CA LYS A 151 -10.79 17.02 5.57
C LYS A 151 -12.00 17.90 5.86
N HIS A 152 -12.91 18.02 4.91
CA HIS A 152 -14.14 18.79 5.04
C HIS A 152 -15.31 18.02 5.66
N LEU A 153 -15.15 16.72 5.92
CA LEU A 153 -16.13 15.93 6.63
C LEU A 153 -15.89 16.07 8.13
N ASP A 154 -16.50 17.11 8.71
CA ASP A 154 -16.45 17.36 10.15
C ASP A 154 -17.04 16.19 10.93
N SER A 155 -16.17 15.33 11.46
CA SER A 155 -16.51 14.35 12.46
C SER A 155 -15.44 14.34 13.54
N GLU A 156 -15.81 13.98 14.76
CA GLU A 156 -14.88 13.85 15.89
C GLU A 156 -13.71 12.89 15.57
N LEU A 157 -13.99 11.80 14.83
CA LEU A 157 -12.96 10.85 14.40
C LEU A 157 -11.97 11.45 13.40
N VAL A 158 -12.44 12.24 12.42
CA VAL A 158 -11.58 12.89 11.43
C VAL A 158 -10.66 13.90 12.11
N SER A 159 -11.18 14.70 13.05
CA SER A 159 -10.36 15.67 13.79
C SER A 159 -9.29 15.02 14.67
N HIS A 160 -9.53 13.82 15.16
CA HIS A 160 -8.52 13.02 15.87
C HIS A 160 -7.42 12.50 14.95
N HIS A 161 -7.78 12.03 13.75
CA HIS A 161 -6.80 11.52 12.77
C HIS A 161 -5.82 12.60 12.28
N GLU A 162 -6.26 13.86 12.18
CA GLU A 162 -5.39 14.98 11.81
C GLU A 162 -4.29 15.26 12.84
N LYS A 163 -4.54 14.94 14.11
CA LYS A 163 -3.60 15.20 15.22
C LYS A 163 -2.62 14.07 15.49
N GLN A 164 -2.94 12.85 15.06
CA GLN A 164 -2.13 11.65 15.31
C GLN A 164 -1.98 10.83 14.03
N LEU A 165 -1.04 11.23 13.19
CA LEU A 165 -0.64 10.42 12.05
C LEU A 165 -0.20 9.01 12.53
N PHE A 166 -0.83 7.95 11.98
CA PHE A 166 -0.40 6.55 12.10
C PHE A 166 -0.70 5.81 13.42
N SER A 167 -1.58 6.32 14.27
CA SER A 167 -2.05 5.57 15.45
C SER A 167 -3.57 5.57 15.54
N PRO A 168 -4.19 4.48 16.03
CA PRO A 168 -5.60 4.50 16.38
C PRO A 168 -5.88 5.65 17.33
N SER A 169 -6.83 6.52 16.99
CA SER A 169 -7.09 7.75 17.73
C SER A 169 -8.05 7.57 18.90
N VAL A 170 -8.84 6.51 18.87
CA VAL A 170 -9.86 6.23 19.88
C VAL A 170 -9.81 4.78 20.37
N SER A 171 -10.28 4.54 21.59
CA SER A 171 -10.43 3.18 22.11
C SER A 171 -11.57 2.42 21.43
N VAL A 172 -11.59 1.10 21.59
CA VAL A 172 -12.69 0.26 21.05
C VAL A 172 -14.02 0.67 21.68
N GLN A 173 -14.04 1.01 22.99
CA GLN A 173 -15.25 1.46 23.67
C GLN A 173 -15.76 2.81 23.14
N GLU A 174 -14.87 3.72 22.76
CA GLU A 174 -15.24 4.99 22.14
C GLU A 174 -15.78 4.78 20.74
N LEU A 175 -15.17 3.90 19.93
CA LEU A 175 -15.69 3.51 18.62
C LEU A 175 -17.11 2.97 18.72
N ASP A 176 -17.37 2.08 19.69
CA ASP A 176 -18.69 1.49 19.90
C ASP A 176 -19.73 2.57 20.25
N LYS A 177 -19.39 3.49 21.16
CA LYS A 177 -20.25 4.64 21.48
C LYS A 177 -20.54 5.52 20.29
N LEU A 178 -19.53 5.82 19.47
CA LEU A 178 -19.71 6.65 18.27
C LEU A 178 -20.57 5.93 17.22
N TRP A 179 -20.37 4.63 17.04
CA TRP A 179 -21.19 3.81 16.17
C TRP A 179 -22.69 3.88 16.54
N HIS A 180 -23.02 3.68 17.83
CA HIS A 180 -24.40 3.74 18.31
C HIS A 180 -25.03 5.14 18.24
N ARG A 181 -24.24 6.20 18.19
CA ARG A 181 -24.76 7.56 17.97
C ARG A 181 -25.03 7.89 16.51
N SER A 182 -24.42 7.14 15.59
CA SER A 182 -24.54 7.37 14.13
C SER A 182 -25.65 6.54 13.47
N LEU A 183 -26.31 5.67 14.24
CA LEU A 183 -27.51 4.91 13.84
C LEU A 183 -28.77 5.65 14.27
#